data_13bec132493f21b981c8e1e1ec4f667e
#
_entry.id   13bec132493f21b981c8e1e1ec4f667e
#
_cell.length_a   1.000
_cell.length_b   1.000
_cell.length_c   1.000
_cell.angle_alpha   90.00
_cell.angle_beta   90.00
_cell.angle_gamma   90.00
#
_symmetry.space_group_name_H-M   'P 1'
#
loop_
_entity.id
_entity.type
_entity.pdbx_description
1 polymer ?
#
loop_
_entity_poly.entity_id
_entity_poly.type
_entity_poly.pdbx_seq_one_letter_code
_entity_poly.pdbx_strand_id
1 'polypeptide(L)'
;MKDNLTESPYNEFDAPIPGQSLTDAPGNAPWEHPPQFTDPEQILGNLYDKITDGEFAEQLIAMLDAGVPVEAIVRVIVFGGFMQGKYTPDVGFMIVEPLMKLISAVGIRAGIKELKLSLEDLSNNKFLKDMAELKAANSEMKGISQDIQEELPLPEEGQGLMARPQLEETI
;
A
#
# COMPACT_ATOMS: atom_id res chain seq x y z
N MET A 1 -3.72 -46.66 33.78
CA MET A 1 -3.00 -45.36 33.77
C MET A 1 -3.32 -44.75 32.44
N LYS A 2 -4.24 -43.80 32.37
CA LYS A 2 -4.55 -43.08 31.12
C LYS A 2 -3.73 -41.81 31.20
N ASP A 3 -2.73 -41.72 30.32
CA ASP A 3 -1.92 -40.54 30.17
C ASP A 3 -2.84 -39.43 29.62
N ASN A 4 -3.24 -38.50 30.50
CA ASN A 4 -3.77 -37.19 30.11
C ASN A 4 -2.61 -36.41 29.53
N LEU A 5 -2.36 -36.62 28.25
CA LEU A 5 -1.69 -35.61 27.45
C LEU A 5 -2.62 -34.39 27.47
N THR A 6 -2.31 -33.46 28.31
CA THR A 6 -2.91 -32.12 28.24
C THR A 6 -2.59 -31.59 26.85
N GLU A 7 -3.60 -31.63 25.97
CA GLU A 7 -3.55 -30.93 24.71
C GLU A 7 -3.20 -29.48 25.04
N SER A 8 -2.06 -29.03 24.58
CA SER A 8 -1.70 -27.61 24.65
C SER A 8 -2.82 -26.83 23.99
N PRO A 9 -3.45 -25.87 24.66
CA PRO A 9 -4.48 -25.06 24.02
C PRO A 9 -3.96 -24.17 22.89
N TYR A 10 -2.66 -24.23 22.63
CA TYR A 10 -2.00 -23.48 21.59
C TYR A 10 -1.59 -24.42 20.45
N ASN A 11 -2.21 -24.21 19.30
CA ASN A 11 -1.73 -24.74 18.04
C ASN A 11 -0.51 -23.92 17.62
N GLU A 12 0.63 -24.57 17.34
CA GLU A 12 1.85 -23.88 16.90
C GLU A 12 1.63 -23.07 15.61
N PHE A 13 0.63 -23.44 14.82
CA PHE A 13 0.26 -22.72 13.59
C PHE A 13 -0.66 -21.51 13.84
N ASP A 14 -1.24 -21.38 15.02
CA ASP A 14 -2.03 -20.23 15.45
C ASP A 14 -1.21 -19.21 16.24
N ALA A 15 0.12 -19.32 16.20
CA ALA A 15 0.99 -18.35 16.83
C ALA A 15 0.83 -16.98 16.15
N PRO A 16 0.66 -15.90 16.90
CA PRO A 16 0.48 -14.57 16.33
C PRO A 16 1.71 -14.15 15.52
N ILE A 17 1.46 -13.55 14.38
CA ILE A 17 2.53 -12.93 13.58
C ILE A 17 3.17 -11.81 14.44
N PRO A 18 4.50 -11.59 14.34
CA PRO A 18 5.15 -10.51 15.09
C PRO A 18 4.43 -9.16 14.90
N GLY A 19 3.91 -8.60 16.00
CA GLY A 19 3.14 -7.36 16.02
C GLY A 19 1.62 -7.51 16.04
N GLN A 20 1.06 -8.66 15.68
CA GLN A 20 -0.39 -8.89 15.69
C GLN A 20 -0.97 -8.87 17.11
N SER A 21 -0.28 -9.45 18.08
CA SER A 21 -0.69 -9.47 19.49
C SER A 21 -0.65 -8.10 20.19
N LEU A 22 -0.07 -7.09 19.54
CA LEU A 22 -0.07 -5.71 20.06
C LEU A 22 -1.37 -4.97 19.75
N THR A 23 -2.14 -5.43 18.78
CA THR A 23 -3.37 -4.76 18.30
C THR A 23 -4.63 -5.54 18.64
N ASP A 24 -4.60 -6.88 18.46
CA ASP A 24 -5.76 -7.73 18.71
C ASP A 24 -5.34 -9.19 18.94
N ALA A 25 -6.24 -10.01 19.48
CA ALA A 25 -6.00 -11.43 19.64
C ALA A 25 -6.02 -12.15 18.28
N PRO A 26 -5.20 -13.20 18.07
CA PRO A 26 -5.26 -14.03 16.86
C PRO A 26 -6.66 -14.60 16.65
N GLY A 27 -7.12 -14.61 15.40
CA GLY A 27 -8.45 -15.11 15.05
C GLY A 27 -9.60 -14.13 15.30
N ASN A 28 -9.33 -12.87 15.70
CA ASN A 28 -10.37 -11.88 15.96
C ASN A 28 -10.64 -10.95 14.78
N ALA A 29 -9.75 -10.95 13.79
CA ALA A 29 -9.93 -10.10 12.60
C ALA A 29 -10.98 -10.72 11.64
N PRO A 30 -11.78 -9.88 10.96
CA PRO A 30 -12.85 -10.38 10.06
C PRO A 30 -12.32 -11.28 8.92
N TRP A 31 -11.12 -11.05 8.42
CA TRP A 31 -10.50 -11.85 7.35
C TRP A 31 -9.92 -13.18 7.82
N GLU A 32 -9.84 -13.42 9.14
CA GLU A 32 -9.42 -14.68 9.75
C GLU A 32 -10.57 -15.68 9.89
N HIS A 33 -11.80 -15.21 9.68
CA HIS A 33 -13.00 -16.05 9.68
C HIS A 33 -13.34 -16.57 8.28
N PRO A 34 -14.15 -17.64 8.17
CA PRO A 34 -14.66 -18.09 6.88
C PRO A 34 -15.38 -16.95 6.14
N PRO A 35 -15.15 -16.80 4.82
CA PRO A 35 -15.72 -15.71 4.05
C PRO A 35 -17.25 -15.80 4.00
N GLN A 36 -17.91 -14.64 3.97
CA GLN A 36 -19.36 -14.56 3.86
C GLN A 36 -19.88 -14.99 2.48
N PHE A 37 -19.08 -14.72 1.44
CA PHE A 37 -19.41 -15.03 0.06
C PHE A 37 -18.25 -15.75 -0.61
N THR A 38 -18.55 -16.81 -1.35
CA THR A 38 -17.56 -17.60 -2.12
C THR A 38 -17.81 -17.51 -3.61
N ASP A 39 -18.99 -17.07 -4.03
CA ASP A 39 -19.38 -16.93 -5.43
C ASP A 39 -19.11 -15.52 -5.94
N PRO A 40 -18.22 -15.36 -6.96
CA PRO A 40 -17.93 -14.07 -7.56
C PRO A 40 -19.14 -13.35 -8.16
N GLU A 41 -20.10 -14.11 -8.73
CA GLU A 41 -21.28 -13.51 -9.36
C GLU A 41 -22.20 -12.86 -8.30
N GLN A 42 -22.36 -13.50 -7.16
CA GLN A 42 -23.13 -12.96 -6.05
C GLN A 42 -22.48 -11.68 -5.49
N ILE A 43 -21.15 -11.66 -5.40
CA ILE A 43 -20.41 -10.47 -4.95
C ILE A 43 -20.57 -9.31 -5.92
N LEU A 44 -20.45 -9.60 -7.23
CA LEU A 44 -20.66 -8.59 -8.28
C LEU A 44 -22.07 -8.04 -8.27
N GLY A 45 -23.09 -8.86 -8.05
CA GLY A 45 -24.47 -8.41 -7.89
C GLY A 45 -24.63 -7.43 -6.72
N ASN A 46 -24.10 -7.78 -5.56
CA ASN A 46 -24.13 -6.92 -4.37
C ASN A 46 -23.34 -5.60 -4.59
N LEU A 47 -22.23 -5.65 -5.32
CA LEU A 47 -21.47 -4.45 -5.67
C LEU A 47 -22.17 -3.59 -6.71
N TYR A 48 -22.83 -4.23 -7.68
CA TYR A 48 -23.65 -3.53 -8.68
C TYR A 48 -24.75 -2.70 -8.01
N ASP A 49 -25.52 -3.31 -7.10
CA ASP A 49 -26.57 -2.63 -6.37
C ASP A 49 -26.05 -1.42 -5.60
N LYS A 50 -24.88 -1.56 -4.95
CA LYS A 50 -24.23 -0.45 -4.23
C LYS A 50 -23.73 0.65 -5.15
N ILE A 51 -23.11 0.29 -6.27
CA ILE A 51 -22.54 1.25 -7.24
C ILE A 51 -23.65 2.02 -7.97
N THR A 52 -24.83 1.43 -8.09
CA THR A 52 -26.00 2.05 -8.70
C THR A 52 -26.89 2.78 -7.69
N ASP A 53 -26.64 2.64 -6.40
CA ASP A 53 -27.31 3.42 -5.37
C ASP A 53 -26.97 4.91 -5.49
N GLY A 54 -27.99 5.79 -5.45
CA GLY A 54 -27.87 7.18 -5.84
C GLY A 54 -26.74 7.95 -5.12
N GLU A 55 -26.63 7.79 -3.79
CA GLU A 55 -25.63 8.49 -3.01
C GLU A 55 -24.21 8.01 -3.32
N PHE A 56 -24.00 6.71 -3.39
CA PHE A 56 -22.69 6.14 -3.71
C PHE A 56 -22.29 6.41 -5.17
N ALA A 57 -23.24 6.35 -6.09
CA ALA A 57 -23.02 6.67 -7.50
C ALA A 57 -22.54 8.12 -7.69
N GLU A 58 -23.14 9.08 -6.98
CA GLU A 58 -22.73 10.49 -7.04
C GLU A 58 -21.29 10.68 -6.52
N GLN A 59 -20.95 10.05 -5.40
CA GLN A 59 -19.58 10.09 -4.85
C GLN A 59 -18.58 9.44 -5.81
N LEU A 60 -18.93 8.31 -6.41
CA LEU A 60 -18.10 7.61 -7.39
C LEU A 60 -17.83 8.50 -8.62
N ILE A 61 -18.88 9.12 -9.17
CA ILE A 61 -18.77 10.02 -10.32
C ILE A 61 -17.87 11.22 -9.95
N ALA A 62 -18.04 11.81 -8.78
CA ALA A 62 -17.21 12.92 -8.32
C ALA A 62 -15.72 12.52 -8.20
N MET A 63 -15.41 11.32 -7.71
CA MET A 63 -14.03 10.81 -7.67
C MET A 63 -13.45 10.61 -9.07
N LEU A 64 -14.24 10.06 -10.00
CA LEU A 64 -13.80 9.84 -11.38
C LEU A 64 -13.58 11.16 -12.12
N ASP A 65 -14.45 12.14 -11.91
CA ASP A 65 -14.32 13.49 -12.50
C ASP A 65 -13.11 14.25 -11.92
N ALA A 66 -12.81 14.05 -10.65
CA ALA A 66 -11.58 14.55 -10.02
C ALA A 66 -10.29 13.88 -10.56
N GLY A 67 -10.41 12.91 -11.45
CA GLY A 67 -9.31 12.22 -12.11
C GLY A 67 -8.71 11.06 -11.32
N VAL A 68 -9.44 10.49 -10.34
CA VAL A 68 -9.03 9.26 -9.66
C VAL A 68 -9.14 8.10 -10.64
N PRO A 69 -8.09 7.28 -10.83
CA PRO A 69 -8.13 6.16 -11.75
C PRO A 69 -9.11 5.09 -11.29
N VAL A 70 -9.81 4.47 -12.25
CA VAL A 70 -10.72 3.34 -12.00
C VAL A 70 -10.02 2.23 -11.23
N GLU A 71 -8.80 1.88 -11.60
CA GLU A 71 -8.00 0.85 -10.93
C GLU A 71 -7.80 1.14 -9.44
N ALA A 72 -7.54 2.39 -9.06
CA ALA A 72 -7.37 2.76 -7.66
C ALA A 72 -8.65 2.53 -6.85
N ILE A 73 -9.80 2.92 -7.41
CA ILE A 73 -11.12 2.72 -6.78
C ILE A 73 -11.40 1.23 -6.62
N VAL A 74 -11.19 0.44 -7.68
CA VAL A 74 -11.40 -1.01 -7.65
C VAL A 74 -10.52 -1.67 -6.59
N ARG A 75 -9.24 -1.32 -6.50
CA ARG A 75 -8.32 -1.87 -5.48
C ARG A 75 -8.82 -1.57 -4.07
N VAL A 76 -9.30 -0.36 -3.81
CA VAL A 76 -9.84 0.00 -2.49
C VAL A 76 -11.10 -0.80 -2.17
N ILE A 77 -12.02 -0.96 -3.12
CA ILE A 77 -13.26 -1.73 -2.93
C ILE A 77 -12.94 -3.21 -2.67
N VAL A 78 -12.06 -3.81 -3.48
CA VAL A 78 -11.70 -5.23 -3.38
C VAL A 78 -10.94 -5.49 -2.08
N PHE A 79 -9.96 -4.66 -1.75
CA PHE A 79 -9.21 -4.81 -0.50
C PHE A 79 -10.11 -4.60 0.72
N GLY A 80 -10.96 -3.58 0.70
CA GLY A 80 -11.92 -3.32 1.78
C GLY A 80 -12.92 -4.46 2.01
N GLY A 81 -13.35 -5.12 0.94
CA GLY A 81 -14.22 -6.29 1.05
C GLY A 81 -13.52 -7.50 1.69
N PHE A 82 -12.28 -7.76 1.32
CA PHE A 82 -11.43 -8.77 1.95
C PHE A 82 -11.22 -8.44 3.44
N MET A 83 -10.80 -7.23 3.78
CA MET A 83 -10.58 -6.81 5.17
C MET A 83 -11.83 -6.90 6.05
N GLN A 84 -13.01 -6.85 5.45
CA GLN A 84 -14.30 -7.05 6.13
C GLN A 84 -14.72 -8.53 6.20
N GLY A 85 -13.90 -9.47 5.76
CA GLY A 85 -14.20 -10.90 5.75
C GLY A 85 -15.35 -11.28 4.80
N LYS A 86 -15.62 -10.46 3.77
CA LYS A 86 -16.72 -10.74 2.84
C LYS A 86 -16.36 -11.87 1.88
N TYR A 87 -15.11 -11.91 1.43
CA TYR A 87 -14.59 -12.92 0.50
C TYR A 87 -13.09 -13.10 0.66
N THR A 88 -12.55 -14.18 0.11
CA THR A 88 -11.11 -14.44 0.10
C THR A 88 -10.39 -13.57 -0.93
N PRO A 89 -9.06 -13.37 -0.80
CA PRO A 89 -8.27 -12.64 -1.79
C PRO A 89 -8.41 -13.20 -3.21
N ASP A 90 -8.47 -14.52 -3.37
CA ASP A 90 -8.59 -15.19 -4.67
C ASP A 90 -9.88 -14.78 -5.38
N VAL A 91 -11.00 -14.80 -4.67
CA VAL A 91 -12.29 -14.33 -5.17
C VAL A 91 -12.24 -12.82 -5.46
N GLY A 92 -11.54 -12.05 -4.61
CA GLY A 92 -11.27 -10.64 -4.84
C GLY A 92 -10.58 -10.39 -6.18
N PHE A 93 -9.56 -11.18 -6.54
CA PHE A 93 -8.89 -11.06 -7.84
C PHE A 93 -9.80 -11.39 -9.03
N MET A 94 -10.68 -12.37 -8.89
CA MET A 94 -11.63 -12.74 -9.95
C MET A 94 -12.62 -11.62 -10.29
N ILE A 95 -12.99 -10.80 -9.32
CA ILE A 95 -13.97 -9.73 -9.51
C ILE A 95 -13.33 -8.40 -9.98
N VAL A 96 -12.00 -8.26 -9.98
CA VAL A 96 -11.31 -7.00 -10.36
C VAL A 96 -11.69 -6.55 -11.76
N GLU A 97 -11.55 -7.43 -12.77
CA GLU A 97 -11.79 -7.08 -14.17
C GLU A 97 -13.25 -6.70 -14.44
N PRO A 98 -14.26 -7.50 -14.05
CA PRO A 98 -15.65 -7.11 -14.25
C PRO A 98 -16.03 -5.84 -13.47
N LEU A 99 -15.46 -5.62 -12.28
CA LEU A 99 -15.68 -4.41 -11.50
C LEU A 99 -15.06 -3.17 -12.17
N MET A 100 -13.87 -3.29 -12.76
CA MET A 100 -13.28 -2.22 -13.56
C MET A 100 -14.18 -1.84 -14.75
N LYS A 101 -14.71 -2.83 -15.45
CA LYS A 101 -15.66 -2.60 -16.57
C LYS A 101 -16.92 -1.89 -16.10
N LEU A 102 -17.47 -2.30 -14.97
CA LEU A 102 -18.68 -1.71 -14.40
C LEU A 102 -18.45 -0.22 -14.03
N ILE A 103 -17.40 0.09 -13.29
CA ILE A 103 -17.09 1.46 -12.87
C ILE A 103 -16.75 2.34 -14.08
N SER A 104 -16.04 1.80 -15.07
CA SER A 104 -15.77 2.51 -16.32
C SER A 104 -17.06 2.82 -17.09
N ALA A 105 -17.99 1.88 -17.12
CA ALA A 105 -19.31 2.12 -17.76
C ALA A 105 -20.11 3.21 -17.05
N VAL A 106 -20.06 3.29 -15.73
CA VAL A 106 -20.67 4.38 -14.95
C VAL A 106 -20.03 5.73 -15.30
N GLY A 107 -18.70 5.80 -15.35
CA GLY A 107 -17.99 7.03 -15.71
C GLY A 107 -18.31 7.51 -17.13
N ILE A 108 -18.33 6.60 -18.11
CA ILE A 108 -18.70 6.92 -19.49
C ILE A 108 -20.16 7.39 -19.56
N ARG A 109 -21.08 6.73 -18.86
CA ARG A 109 -22.49 7.11 -18.81
C ARG A 109 -22.73 8.46 -18.17
N ALA A 110 -21.91 8.83 -17.17
CA ALA A 110 -21.90 10.14 -16.53
C ALA A 110 -21.31 11.25 -17.43
N GLY A 111 -20.72 10.90 -18.59
CA GLY A 111 -20.17 11.87 -19.54
C GLY A 111 -18.77 12.38 -19.21
N ILE A 112 -18.02 11.66 -18.39
CA ILE A 112 -16.63 12.00 -18.05
C ILE A 112 -15.75 11.84 -19.28
N LYS A 113 -15.12 12.92 -19.74
CA LYS A 113 -14.36 12.97 -20.99
C LYS A 113 -12.98 12.34 -20.87
N GLU A 114 -12.35 12.45 -19.71
CA GLU A 114 -10.98 11.96 -19.46
C GLU A 114 -11.00 10.92 -18.33
N LEU A 115 -11.54 9.74 -18.64
CA LEU A 115 -11.55 8.64 -17.70
C LEU A 115 -10.18 7.97 -17.65
N LYS A 116 -9.50 8.05 -16.51
CA LYS A 116 -8.23 7.37 -16.27
C LYS A 116 -8.49 5.95 -15.82
N LEU A 117 -7.98 4.97 -16.57
CA LEU A 117 -8.21 3.56 -16.28
C LEU A 117 -7.15 3.00 -15.31
N SER A 118 -5.88 3.32 -15.53
CA SER A 118 -4.75 2.72 -14.79
C SER A 118 -4.05 3.72 -13.87
N LEU A 119 -3.47 3.19 -12.80
CA LEU A 119 -2.53 3.91 -11.93
C LEU A 119 -1.24 4.29 -12.65
N GLU A 120 -0.85 3.56 -13.69
CA GLU A 120 0.32 3.87 -14.51
C GLU A 120 0.16 5.19 -15.26
N ASP A 121 -1.06 5.53 -15.67
CA ASP A 121 -1.36 6.81 -16.32
C ASP A 121 -1.09 8.01 -15.40
N LEU A 122 -1.23 7.84 -14.08
CA LEU A 122 -0.84 8.84 -13.08
C LEU A 122 0.65 8.78 -12.75
N SER A 123 1.20 7.58 -12.69
CA SER A 123 2.57 7.30 -12.26
C SER A 123 3.59 7.84 -13.26
N ASN A 124 3.38 7.61 -14.57
CA ASN A 124 4.39 7.92 -15.56
C ASN A 124 4.61 9.43 -15.78
N ASN A 125 3.58 10.25 -15.74
CA ASN A 125 3.76 11.69 -15.99
C ASN A 125 4.15 12.47 -14.74
N LYS A 126 3.53 12.22 -13.60
CA LYS A 126 3.81 12.97 -12.36
C LYS A 126 5.09 12.48 -11.69
N PHE A 127 5.23 11.16 -11.53
CA PHE A 127 6.42 10.56 -10.90
C PHE A 127 7.69 10.86 -11.69
N LEU A 128 7.66 10.76 -13.02
CA LEU A 128 8.81 11.12 -13.87
C LEU A 128 9.14 12.62 -13.78
N LYS A 129 8.12 13.48 -13.66
CA LYS A 129 8.32 14.91 -13.48
C LYS A 129 8.89 15.23 -12.10
N ASP A 130 8.33 14.64 -11.03
CA ASP A 130 8.82 14.80 -9.66
C ASP A 130 10.26 14.26 -9.52
N MET A 131 10.58 13.12 -10.17
CA MET A 131 11.93 12.56 -10.22
C MET A 131 12.91 13.45 -11.01
N ALA A 132 12.44 14.07 -12.08
CA ALA A 132 13.28 15.00 -12.85
C ALA A 132 13.58 16.27 -12.03
N GLU A 133 12.59 16.80 -11.31
CA GLU A 133 12.75 17.94 -10.40
C GLU A 133 13.68 17.62 -9.22
N LEU A 134 13.51 16.45 -8.59
CA LEU A 134 14.43 15.96 -7.54
C LEU A 134 15.86 15.76 -8.05
N LYS A 135 16.00 15.25 -9.26
CA LYS A 135 17.32 15.06 -9.87
C LYS A 135 17.99 16.38 -10.22
N ALA A 136 17.22 17.37 -10.68
CA ALA A 136 17.71 18.73 -10.92
C ALA A 136 18.14 19.41 -9.61
N ALA A 137 17.29 19.37 -8.56
CA ALA A 137 17.61 19.91 -7.24
C ALA A 137 18.84 19.24 -6.62
N ASN A 138 19.01 17.92 -6.79
CA ASN A 138 20.16 17.20 -6.28
C ASN A 138 21.46 17.51 -7.06
N SER A 139 21.37 17.89 -8.34
CA SER A 139 22.51 18.36 -9.13
C SER A 139 22.96 19.75 -8.69
N GLU A 140 22.04 20.63 -8.33
CA GLU A 140 22.34 21.95 -7.77
C GLU A 140 22.98 21.83 -6.38
N MET A 141 22.46 20.94 -5.51
CA MET A 141 23.06 20.68 -4.19
C MET A 141 24.46 20.07 -4.27
N LYS A 142 24.74 19.24 -5.29
CA LYS A 142 26.09 18.72 -5.52
C LYS A 142 27.08 19.82 -5.94
N GLY A 143 26.65 20.79 -6.74
CA GLY A 143 27.46 21.97 -7.06
C GLY A 143 27.84 22.76 -5.79
N ILE A 144 26.86 23.06 -4.94
CA ILE A 144 27.06 23.76 -3.67
C ILE A 144 27.96 22.97 -2.71
N SER A 145 27.85 21.65 -2.69
CA SER A 145 28.70 20.80 -1.83
C SER A 145 30.14 20.72 -2.29
N GLN A 146 30.41 20.87 -3.57
CA GLN A 146 31.78 20.95 -4.11
C GLN A 146 32.42 22.31 -3.81
N ASP A 147 31.69 23.40 -3.94
CA ASP A 147 32.17 24.73 -3.57
C ASP A 147 32.48 24.84 -2.07
N ILE A 148 31.67 24.19 -1.19
CA ILE A 148 31.93 24.17 0.26
C ILE A 148 33.14 23.30 0.62
N GLN A 149 33.43 22.22 -0.13
CA GLN A 149 34.60 21.37 0.11
C GLN A 149 35.92 22.03 -0.34
N GLU A 150 35.87 22.95 -1.29
CA GLU A 150 37.05 23.72 -1.70
C GLU A 150 37.39 24.85 -0.70
N GLU A 151 36.40 25.35 0.09
CA GLU A 151 36.61 26.41 1.09
C GLU A 151 36.95 25.89 2.50
N LEU A 152 36.73 24.61 2.80
CA LEU A 152 37.07 24.05 4.13
C LEU A 152 38.48 23.48 4.13
N PRO A 153 39.37 23.93 5.02
CA PRO A 153 40.68 23.30 5.18
C PRO A 153 40.47 21.84 5.60
N LEU A 154 41.15 20.93 4.89
CA LEU A 154 41.16 19.52 5.23
C LEU A 154 41.55 19.32 6.68
N PRO A 155 40.81 18.58 7.50
CA PRO A 155 41.28 18.25 8.86
C PRO A 155 42.56 17.46 8.76
N GLU A 156 43.59 17.89 9.54
CA GLU A 156 44.87 17.18 9.64
C GLU A 156 44.62 15.71 10.00
N GLU A 157 45.32 14.80 9.33
CA GLU A 157 45.25 13.37 9.60
C GLU A 157 45.55 13.10 11.07
N GLY A 158 44.59 12.66 11.84
CA GLY A 158 44.75 12.29 13.26
C GLY A 158 43.73 12.84 14.24
N GLN A 159 42.83 13.76 13.84
CA GLN A 159 41.81 14.36 14.72
C GLN A 159 40.42 13.75 14.64
N GLY A 160 40.25 12.54 14.06
CA GLY A 160 38.98 11.84 14.09
C GLY A 160 38.68 11.25 15.48
N LEU A 161 37.37 11.18 15.82
CA LEU A 161 36.87 10.60 17.10
C LEU A 161 37.35 9.14 17.33
N MET A 162 37.95 8.50 16.32
CA MET A 162 38.50 7.13 16.34
C MET A 162 40.03 7.09 16.26
N ALA A 163 40.74 8.21 16.48
CA ALA A 163 42.18 8.21 16.52
C ALA A 163 42.66 7.41 17.76
N ARG A 164 43.44 6.34 17.52
CA ARG A 164 44.05 5.56 18.60
C ARG A 164 45.05 6.47 19.36
N PRO A 165 45.00 6.50 20.70
CA PRO A 165 46.02 7.19 21.47
C PRO A 165 47.38 6.55 21.19
N GLN A 166 48.35 7.35 20.78
CA GLN A 166 49.74 6.91 20.67
C GLN A 166 50.25 6.68 22.10
N LEU A 167 50.58 5.43 22.43
CA LEU A 167 51.29 5.09 23.66
C LEU A 167 52.70 5.61 23.50
N GLU A 168 53.04 6.65 24.24
CA GLU A 168 54.41 7.08 24.43
C GLU A 168 55.18 5.94 25.15
N GLU A 169 56.09 5.29 24.45
CA GLU A 169 57.10 4.44 25.05
C GLU A 169 58.08 5.33 25.78
N THR A 170 57.95 5.48 27.10
CA THR A 170 58.97 6.01 27.98
C THR A 170 60.01 4.92 28.23
N ILE A 171 61.21 5.15 27.73
CA ILE A 171 62.45 4.41 28.08
C ILE A 171 62.89 4.79 29.51
#